data_cf3dfc650e9c2420d1a792318dc4c814
#
_entry.id   cf3dfc650e9c2420d1a792318dc4c814
#
_cell.length_a   1.000
_cell.length_b   1.000
_cell.length_c   1.000
_cell.angle_alpha   90.00
_cell.angle_beta   90.00
_cell.angle_gamma   90.00
#
_symmetry.space_group_name_H-M   'P 1'
#
loop_
_entity.id
_entity.type
_entity.pdbx_description
1 polymer ?
#
loop_
_entity_poly.entity_id
_entity_poly.type
_entity_poly.pdbx_seq_one_letter_code
_entity_poly.pdbx_strand_id
1 'polypeptide(L)'
;MKKCVVCDEQISGQKKMYCSNKCKQKHHYDRVKEQTNTYHSQTIRSYRRKVQLIDLLGGCCKICKYDKNISALEFHHRDPNGKESQLDMRTLSNRSMDYIMSEVQKCDLLCSNCHREFHNPETSLEEIRKIII
;
A
#
# COMPACT_ATOMS: atom_id res chain seq x y z
N MET A 1 20.69 -32.15 26.08
CA MET A 1 19.33 -32.07 25.55
C MET A 1 19.22 -30.97 24.52
N LYS A 2 18.41 -31.21 23.53
CA LYS A 2 18.22 -30.23 22.46
C LYS A 2 17.22 -29.15 22.89
N LYS A 3 17.46 -27.92 22.48
CA LYS A 3 16.59 -26.79 22.74
C LYS A 3 16.16 -26.12 21.43
N CYS A 4 14.96 -25.53 21.46
CA CYS A 4 14.46 -24.76 20.34
C CYS A 4 15.34 -23.52 20.09
N VAL A 5 15.73 -23.31 18.84
CA VAL A 5 16.63 -22.19 18.47
C VAL A 5 15.95 -20.81 18.59
N VAL A 6 14.62 -20.77 18.77
CA VAL A 6 13.84 -19.51 18.85
C VAL A 6 13.49 -19.16 20.29
N CYS A 7 12.86 -20.10 21.03
CA CYS A 7 12.33 -19.82 22.36
C CYS A 7 13.09 -20.52 23.51
N ASP A 8 14.10 -21.30 23.19
CA ASP A 8 14.95 -22.02 24.16
C ASP A 8 14.25 -23.13 24.95
N GLU A 9 12.99 -23.44 24.61
CA GLU A 9 12.30 -24.57 25.24
C GLU A 9 12.94 -25.91 24.88
N GLN A 10 12.90 -26.85 25.81
CA GLN A 10 13.38 -28.19 25.53
C GLN A 10 12.52 -28.87 24.47
N ILE A 11 13.16 -29.53 23.53
CA ILE A 11 12.49 -30.32 22.48
C ILE A 11 12.79 -31.81 22.70
N SER A 12 11.79 -32.63 22.48
CA SER A 12 11.85 -34.08 22.67
C SER A 12 11.47 -34.81 21.40
N GLY A 13 11.77 -36.11 21.40
CA GLY A 13 11.43 -36.98 20.27
C GLY A 13 12.26 -36.73 19.03
N GLN A 14 11.62 -36.70 17.90
CA GLN A 14 12.29 -36.51 16.60
C GLN A 14 12.50 -35.04 16.20
N LYS A 15 12.06 -34.11 17.02
CA LYS A 15 12.26 -32.69 16.79
C LYS A 15 13.74 -32.35 16.90
N LYS A 16 14.25 -31.59 15.90
CA LYS A 16 15.69 -31.31 15.84
C LYS A 16 16.07 -29.88 16.18
N MET A 17 15.24 -28.89 15.80
CA MET A 17 15.58 -27.48 15.93
C MET A 17 14.48 -26.63 16.56
N TYR A 18 13.22 -26.99 16.37
CA TYR A 18 12.08 -26.15 16.75
C TYR A 18 11.09 -26.92 17.60
N CYS A 19 10.52 -26.25 18.59
CA CYS A 19 9.47 -26.83 19.43
C CYS A 19 8.10 -26.85 18.69
N SER A 20 7.90 -26.01 17.68
CA SER A 20 6.64 -25.89 16.98
C SER A 20 6.84 -25.30 15.58
N ASN A 21 5.80 -25.39 14.74
CA ASN A 21 5.79 -24.74 13.43
C ASN A 21 5.85 -23.21 13.55
N LYS A 22 5.27 -22.66 14.59
CA LYS A 22 5.31 -21.21 14.85
C LYS A 22 6.75 -20.72 14.99
N CYS A 23 7.58 -21.42 15.77
CA CYS A 23 9.00 -21.08 15.92
C CYS A 23 9.77 -21.28 14.64
N LYS A 24 9.46 -22.34 13.89
CA LYS A 24 10.09 -22.59 12.58
C LYS A 24 9.81 -21.46 11.60
N GLN A 25 8.57 -21.03 11.50
CA GLN A 25 8.16 -19.94 10.62
C GLN A 25 8.78 -18.62 11.03
N LYS A 26 8.81 -18.33 12.33
CA LYS A 26 9.44 -17.11 12.85
C LYS A 26 10.93 -17.05 12.52
N HIS A 27 11.65 -18.14 12.73
CA HIS A 27 13.08 -18.22 12.42
C HIS A 27 13.34 -18.02 10.94
N HIS A 28 12.53 -18.64 10.08
CA HIS A 28 12.63 -18.47 8.62
C HIS A 28 12.37 -17.02 8.21
N TYR A 29 11.32 -16.42 8.74
CA TYR A 29 10.97 -15.03 8.44
C TYR A 29 12.10 -14.07 8.85
N ASP A 30 12.61 -14.21 10.08
CA ASP A 30 13.69 -13.33 10.57
C ASP A 30 14.96 -13.47 9.72
N ARG A 31 15.31 -14.69 9.34
CA ARG A 31 16.48 -14.96 8.50
C ARG A 31 16.32 -14.37 7.11
N VAL A 32 15.16 -14.55 6.47
CA VAL A 32 14.89 -14.01 5.12
C VAL A 32 14.88 -12.48 5.16
N LYS A 33 14.27 -11.91 6.19
CA LYS A 33 14.22 -10.46 6.38
C LYS A 33 15.62 -9.85 6.48
N GLU A 34 16.53 -10.48 7.22
CA GLU A 34 17.90 -10.03 7.36
C GLU A 34 18.71 -10.17 6.06
N GLN A 35 18.57 -11.30 5.37
CA GLN A 35 19.39 -11.62 4.20
C GLN A 35 18.94 -10.90 2.93
N THR A 36 17.63 -10.79 2.71
CA THR A 36 17.09 -10.29 1.45
C THR A 36 16.49 -8.89 1.54
N ASN A 37 16.20 -8.42 2.78
CA ASN A 37 15.52 -7.14 3.01
C ASN A 37 14.30 -6.96 2.10
N THR A 38 13.48 -8.02 1.99
CA THR A 38 12.35 -8.11 1.07
C THR A 38 11.34 -6.97 1.29
N TYR A 39 11.07 -6.66 2.56
CA TYR A 39 10.14 -5.58 2.91
C TYR A 39 10.60 -4.23 2.36
N HIS A 40 11.88 -3.91 2.54
CA HIS A 40 12.46 -2.67 2.02
C HIS A 40 12.39 -2.63 0.49
N SER A 41 12.75 -3.73 -0.17
CA SER A 41 12.69 -3.84 -1.63
C SER A 41 11.29 -3.64 -2.17
N GLN A 42 10.28 -4.21 -1.51
CA GLN A 42 8.88 -4.04 -1.88
C GLN A 42 8.41 -2.60 -1.70
N THR A 43 8.82 -1.96 -0.62
CA THR A 43 8.49 -0.56 -0.34
C THR A 43 9.09 0.36 -1.41
N ILE A 44 10.36 0.20 -1.75
CA ILE A 44 11.02 0.98 -2.79
C ILE A 44 10.34 0.76 -4.15
N ARG A 45 9.98 -0.47 -4.46
CA ARG A 45 9.25 -0.79 -5.71
C ARG A 45 7.93 -0.04 -5.77
N SER A 46 7.17 -0.03 -4.66
CA SER A 46 5.88 0.68 -4.59
C SER A 46 6.05 2.17 -4.83
N TYR A 47 7.01 2.79 -4.18
CA TYR A 47 7.29 4.22 -4.36
C TYR A 47 7.72 4.54 -5.78
N ARG A 48 8.62 3.74 -6.33
CA ARG A 48 9.10 3.92 -7.71
C ARG A 48 7.95 3.87 -8.70
N ARG A 49 7.09 2.87 -8.57
CA ARG A 49 5.93 2.70 -9.44
C ARG A 49 4.93 3.83 -9.26
N LYS A 50 4.67 4.24 -8.02
CA LYS A 50 3.75 5.36 -7.75
C LYS A 50 4.25 6.65 -8.38
N VAL A 51 5.54 6.95 -8.27
CA VAL A 51 6.13 8.13 -8.93
C VAL A 51 5.96 8.05 -10.44
N GLN A 52 6.19 6.90 -11.04
CA GLN A 52 6.00 6.72 -12.48
C GLN A 52 4.54 6.99 -12.90
N LEU A 53 3.58 6.52 -12.12
CA LEU A 53 2.15 6.76 -12.40
C LEU A 53 1.76 8.22 -12.18
N ILE A 54 2.29 8.86 -11.15
CA ILE A 54 2.08 10.29 -10.89
C ILE A 54 2.59 11.10 -12.08
N ASP A 55 3.80 10.83 -12.55
CA ASP A 55 4.38 11.54 -13.70
C ASP A 55 3.55 11.30 -14.95
N LEU A 56 3.07 10.09 -15.16
CA LEU A 56 2.21 9.74 -16.30
C LEU A 56 0.92 10.55 -16.29
N LEU A 57 0.36 10.82 -15.13
CA LEU A 57 -0.91 11.56 -14.98
C LEU A 57 -0.71 13.07 -14.82
N GLY A 58 0.48 13.58 -15.11
CA GLY A 58 0.75 15.01 -15.15
C GLY A 58 1.55 15.55 -13.97
N GLY A 59 1.91 14.73 -12.99
CA GLY A 59 2.81 15.11 -11.89
C GLY A 59 2.16 15.88 -10.76
N CYS A 60 0.86 16.18 -10.83
CA CYS A 60 0.18 16.98 -9.80
C CYS A 60 -1.31 16.66 -9.73
N CYS A 61 -1.96 17.10 -8.65
CA CYS A 61 -3.41 17.01 -8.54
C CYS A 61 -4.07 17.70 -9.72
N LYS A 62 -5.02 17.03 -10.35
CA LYS A 62 -5.74 17.54 -11.53
C LYS A 62 -6.51 18.84 -11.21
N ILE A 63 -6.99 18.99 -9.98
CA ILE A 63 -7.84 20.12 -9.59
C ILE A 63 -7.02 21.29 -9.05
N CYS A 64 -6.21 21.08 -7.99
CA CYS A 64 -5.50 22.16 -7.29
C CYS A 64 -4.02 22.25 -7.61
N LYS A 65 -3.48 21.31 -8.40
CA LYS A 65 -2.06 21.27 -8.82
C LYS A 65 -1.07 20.93 -7.70
N TYR A 66 -1.55 20.42 -6.58
CA TYR A 66 -0.67 19.96 -5.48
C TYR A 66 0.31 18.88 -5.98
N ASP A 67 1.59 18.98 -5.60
CA ASP A 67 2.64 18.10 -6.14
C ASP A 67 3.77 17.80 -5.13
N LYS A 68 3.52 17.92 -3.82
CA LYS A 68 4.62 17.94 -2.84
C LYS A 68 4.91 16.60 -2.18
N ASN A 69 3.88 15.81 -1.86
CA ASN A 69 4.05 14.59 -1.07
C ASN A 69 3.35 13.42 -1.72
N ILE A 70 4.09 12.33 -1.89
CA ILE A 70 3.59 11.13 -2.57
C ILE A 70 2.39 10.52 -1.82
N SER A 71 2.36 10.62 -0.50
CA SER A 71 1.25 10.09 0.32
C SER A 71 -0.03 10.90 0.19
N ALA A 72 0.07 12.16 -0.20
CA ALA A 72 -1.07 13.05 -0.37
C ALA A 72 -1.63 13.05 -1.80
N LEU A 73 -1.04 12.28 -2.70
CA LEU A 73 -1.53 12.09 -4.07
C LEU A 73 -2.16 10.72 -4.20
N GLU A 74 -3.39 10.68 -4.69
CA GLU A 74 -4.20 9.47 -4.77
C GLU A 74 -4.76 9.27 -6.18
N PHE A 75 -5.04 8.02 -6.52
CA PHE A 75 -5.62 7.66 -7.82
C PHE A 75 -7.14 7.51 -7.65
N HIS A 76 -7.88 8.38 -8.32
CA HIS A 76 -9.34 8.41 -8.29
C HIS A 76 -9.89 7.75 -9.54
N HIS A 77 -10.61 6.63 -9.40
CA HIS A 77 -11.29 6.00 -10.51
C HIS A 77 -12.47 6.86 -10.96
N ARG A 78 -12.47 7.26 -12.25
CA ARG A 78 -13.55 8.08 -12.81
C ARG A 78 -14.88 7.38 -12.80
N ASP A 79 -14.89 6.05 -13.06
CA ASP A 79 -16.05 5.21 -13.01
C ASP A 79 -15.85 4.10 -11.97
N PRO A 80 -16.57 4.15 -10.82
CA PRO A 80 -16.42 3.11 -9.80
C PRO A 80 -16.81 1.72 -10.28
N ASN A 81 -17.69 1.61 -11.29
CA ASN A 81 -18.10 0.31 -11.84
C ASN A 81 -16.99 -0.34 -12.69
N GLY A 82 -16.08 0.45 -13.25
CA GLY A 82 -14.95 -0.06 -14.00
C GLY A 82 -13.73 -0.40 -13.14
N LYS A 83 -13.81 -0.19 -11.84
CA LYS A 83 -12.72 -0.41 -10.89
C LYS A 83 -12.59 -1.89 -10.56
N GLU A 84 -11.44 -2.49 -10.85
CA GLU A 84 -11.13 -3.85 -10.44
C GLU A 84 -10.45 -3.90 -9.06
N SER A 85 -9.56 -2.94 -8.77
CA SER A 85 -8.91 -2.82 -7.45
C SER A 85 -8.42 -1.39 -7.22
N GLN A 86 -8.10 -1.08 -5.97
CA GLN A 86 -7.44 0.18 -5.62
C GLN A 86 -5.96 0.12 -5.96
N LEU A 87 -5.40 1.26 -6.37
CA LEU A 87 -3.97 1.40 -6.61
C LEU A 87 -3.27 1.86 -5.32
N ASP A 88 -3.36 1.05 -4.28
CA ASP A 88 -2.65 1.28 -3.02
C ASP A 88 -1.21 0.74 -3.09
N MET A 89 -0.44 0.95 -2.03
CA MET A 89 0.96 0.55 -1.98
C MET A 89 1.14 -0.96 -2.13
N ARG A 90 0.22 -1.75 -1.60
CA ARG A 90 0.24 -3.21 -1.71
C ARG A 90 0.04 -3.67 -3.15
N THR A 91 -0.95 -3.10 -3.83
CA THR A 91 -1.21 -3.40 -5.24
C THR A 91 -0.02 -3.00 -6.11
N LEU A 92 0.56 -1.82 -5.85
CA LEU A 92 1.72 -1.34 -6.59
C LEU A 92 2.94 -2.22 -6.41
N SER A 93 3.14 -2.85 -5.24
CA SER A 93 4.28 -3.73 -5.03
C SER A 93 4.07 -5.15 -5.58
N ASN A 94 2.84 -5.65 -5.62
CA ASN A 94 2.55 -7.07 -5.85
C ASN A 94 1.97 -7.39 -7.23
N ARG A 95 1.30 -6.44 -7.88
CA ARG A 95 0.68 -6.69 -9.19
C ARG A 95 1.66 -6.40 -10.32
N SER A 96 1.40 -6.97 -11.51
CA SER A 96 2.22 -6.71 -12.69
C SER A 96 2.06 -5.26 -13.16
N MET A 97 3.08 -4.73 -13.84
CA MET A 97 2.99 -3.39 -14.43
C MET A 97 1.90 -3.29 -15.48
N ASP A 98 1.66 -4.33 -16.24
CA ASP A 98 0.58 -4.35 -17.24
C ASP A 98 -0.78 -4.16 -16.58
N TYR A 99 -1.01 -4.85 -15.46
CA TYR A 99 -2.24 -4.69 -14.68
C TYR A 99 -2.37 -3.26 -14.11
N ILE A 100 -1.30 -2.77 -13.50
CA ILE A 100 -1.26 -1.42 -12.90
C ILE A 100 -1.51 -0.36 -13.98
N MET A 101 -0.88 -0.49 -15.14
CA MET A 101 -1.07 0.45 -16.25
C MET A 101 -2.49 0.43 -16.78
N SER A 102 -3.12 -0.73 -16.83
CA SER A 102 -4.53 -0.82 -17.25
C SER A 102 -5.47 -0.14 -16.25
N GLU A 103 -5.16 -0.24 -14.94
CA GLU A 103 -5.97 0.41 -13.90
C GLU A 103 -5.75 1.92 -13.85
N VAL A 104 -4.51 2.39 -13.98
CA VAL A 104 -4.21 3.83 -13.88
C VAL A 104 -4.85 4.64 -15.00
N GLN A 105 -5.06 4.05 -16.17
CA GLN A 105 -5.73 4.71 -17.29
C GLN A 105 -7.19 5.07 -16.98
N LYS A 106 -7.79 4.38 -16.00
CA LYS A 106 -9.15 4.65 -15.54
C LYS A 106 -9.21 5.74 -14.46
N CYS A 107 -8.07 6.30 -14.06
CA CYS A 107 -7.95 7.18 -12.90
C CYS A 107 -7.55 8.58 -13.26
N ASP A 108 -7.97 9.53 -12.41
CA ASP A 108 -7.40 10.86 -12.31
C ASP A 108 -6.52 10.94 -11.07
N LEU A 109 -5.48 11.79 -11.13
CA LEU A 109 -4.63 12.05 -9.97
C LEU A 109 -5.21 13.20 -9.16
N LEU A 110 -5.54 12.95 -7.91
CA LEU A 110 -6.11 13.93 -6.99
C LEU A 110 -5.32 13.94 -5.69
N CYS A 111 -5.16 15.11 -5.08
CA CYS A 111 -4.64 15.16 -3.72
C CYS A 111 -5.72 14.69 -2.73
N SER A 112 -5.32 14.37 -1.51
CA SER A 112 -6.24 13.85 -0.49
C SER A 112 -7.42 14.81 -0.24
N ASN A 113 -7.17 16.12 -0.23
CA ASN A 113 -8.24 17.11 -0.02
C ASN A 113 -9.23 17.11 -1.19
N CYS A 114 -8.74 17.24 -2.41
CA CYS A 114 -9.61 17.27 -3.60
C CYS A 114 -10.36 15.95 -3.78
N HIS A 115 -9.71 14.83 -3.49
CA HIS A 115 -10.34 13.52 -3.57
C HIS A 115 -11.50 13.39 -2.57
N ARG A 116 -11.27 13.83 -1.34
CA ARG A 116 -12.29 13.83 -0.29
C ARG A 116 -13.47 14.77 -0.63
N GLU A 117 -13.15 15.96 -1.11
CA GLU A 117 -14.16 16.94 -1.52
C GLU A 117 -14.99 16.43 -2.70
N PHE A 118 -14.36 15.75 -3.64
CA PHE A 118 -15.07 15.14 -4.78
C PHE A 118 -16.14 14.17 -4.33
N HIS A 119 -15.83 13.33 -3.34
CA HIS A 119 -16.77 12.35 -2.80
C HIS A 119 -17.78 12.93 -1.81
N ASN A 120 -17.62 14.19 -1.40
CA ASN A 120 -18.45 14.84 -0.39
C ASN A 120 -18.85 16.26 -0.83
N PRO A 121 -19.51 16.41 -1.99
CA PRO A 121 -19.80 17.74 -2.53
C PRO A 121 -20.77 18.56 -1.68
N GLU A 122 -21.56 17.90 -0.84
CA GLU A 122 -22.62 18.55 -0.04
C GLU A 122 -22.18 18.94 1.37
N THR A 123 -20.91 18.67 1.74
CA THR A 123 -20.41 18.91 3.09
C THR A 123 -19.41 20.07 3.16
N SER A 124 -19.51 21.06 2.26
CA SER A 124 -18.71 22.28 2.38
C SER A 124 -19.05 23.00 3.69
N LEU A 125 -18.08 23.73 4.25
CA LEU A 125 -18.31 24.48 5.49
C LEU A 125 -19.47 25.46 5.35
N GLU A 126 -19.60 26.09 4.19
CA GLU A 126 -20.70 27.01 3.90
C GLU A 126 -22.04 26.32 4.01
N GLU A 127 -22.21 25.16 3.34
CA GLU A 127 -23.47 24.41 3.36
C GLU A 127 -23.80 23.89 4.76
N ILE A 128 -22.82 23.35 5.47
CA ILE A 128 -23.04 22.81 6.82
C ILE A 128 -23.41 23.91 7.79
N ARG A 129 -22.76 25.09 7.71
CA ARG A 129 -23.13 26.24 8.57
C ARG A 129 -24.56 26.66 8.40
N LYS A 130 -25.11 26.56 7.19
CA LYS A 130 -26.54 26.87 6.93
C LYS A 130 -27.49 25.89 7.61
N ILE A 131 -27.09 24.60 7.69
CA ILE A 131 -27.95 23.54 8.21
C ILE A 131 -27.98 23.54 9.74
N ILE A 132 -26.86 23.84 10.41
CA ILE A 132 -26.71 23.66 11.85
C ILE A 132 -27.12 24.90 12.67
N ILE A 133 -27.57 25.97 12.06
CA ILE A 133 -28.03 27.17 12.75
C ILE A 133 -29.41 26.95 13.40
#